data_fda49c675e6f2dd9c2030d2a0631596d
#
_entry.id   fda49c675e6f2dd9c2030d2a0631596d
#
_cell.length_a   1.000
_cell.length_b   1.000
_cell.length_c   1.000
_cell.angle_alpha   90.00
_cell.angle_beta   90.00
_cell.angle_gamma   90.00
#
_symmetry.space_group_name_H-M   'P 1'
#
loop_
_entity.id
_entity.type
_entity.pdbx_description
1 polymer ?
#
loop_
_entity_poly.entity_id
_entity_poly.type
_entity_poly.pdbx_seq_one_letter_code
_entity_poly.pdbx_strand_id
1 'polypeptide(L)'
;MPEINIAPYPKLFEPLDLGFTSLKNRVLMGSMHTGLEDIPDSHERMAAFYAERAAGGVGLIVTGGFMPSETCLPEGAKPLFKQPEQVKNHQIITDAVHEAGGKICLQILHTGRYSRQQNLIAPSPIKAPINRFVPTEASGEQIEQEIKNFADFSIFCQQAGYDGVEIMGSEGYLINEFVAARTNQRSDQWGGSYENRIRFPIEIVKRVRERVGEKFIIIFRLSMLDLVQGGSSYEEIVK
;
A
#
# COMPACT_ATOMS: atom_id res chain seq x y z
N MET A 1 -12.01 30.40 4.24
CA MET A 1 -11.66 29.38 5.24
C MET A 1 -11.19 30.10 6.49
N PRO A 2 -11.45 29.60 7.71
CA PRO A 2 -10.86 30.20 8.90
C PRO A 2 -9.33 30.17 8.80
N GLU A 3 -8.66 31.25 9.17
CA GLU A 3 -7.21 31.29 9.26
C GLU A 3 -6.74 30.25 10.28
N ILE A 4 -5.94 29.27 9.83
CA ILE A 4 -5.34 28.27 10.71
C ILE A 4 -4.22 28.97 11.50
N ASN A 5 -4.33 29.00 12.82
CA ASN A 5 -3.25 29.51 13.68
C ASN A 5 -2.11 28.47 13.71
N ILE A 6 -1.09 28.66 12.87
CA ILE A 6 0.09 27.77 12.75
C ILE A 6 1.18 28.07 13.81
N ALA A 7 1.05 29.19 14.55
CA ALA A 7 2.09 29.63 15.48
C ALA A 7 2.53 28.59 16.53
N PRO A 8 1.64 27.73 17.10
CA PRO A 8 2.07 26.71 18.06
C PRO A 8 2.83 25.53 17.43
N TYR A 9 2.68 25.29 16.11
CA TYR A 9 3.21 24.11 15.41
C TYR A 9 3.87 24.46 14.07
N PRO A 10 4.88 25.37 14.06
CA PRO A 10 5.43 25.86 12.79
C PRO A 10 6.03 24.74 11.94
N LYS A 11 6.69 23.76 12.55
CA LYS A 11 7.32 22.64 11.84
C LYS A 11 6.31 21.71 11.14
N LEU A 12 5.10 21.58 11.67
CA LEU A 12 4.06 20.75 11.08
C LEU A 12 3.55 21.37 9.77
N PHE A 13 3.51 22.68 9.69
CA PHE A 13 2.97 23.43 8.56
C PHE A 13 4.05 23.91 7.56
N GLU A 14 5.34 23.65 7.84
CA GLU A 14 6.39 23.86 6.86
C GLU A 14 6.23 22.92 5.67
N PRO A 15 6.43 23.38 4.43
CA PRO A 15 6.51 22.50 3.27
C PRO A 15 7.54 21.39 3.46
N LEU A 16 7.27 20.23 2.88
CA LEU A 16 8.21 19.11 2.81
C LEU A 16 8.65 18.94 1.37
N ASP A 17 9.91 19.24 1.08
CA ASP A 17 10.52 18.99 -0.21
C ASP A 17 10.93 17.54 -0.33
N LEU A 18 10.44 16.86 -1.39
CA LEU A 18 10.78 15.48 -1.75
C LEU A 18 11.78 15.43 -2.92
N GLY A 19 12.38 16.58 -3.29
CA GLY A 19 13.35 16.71 -4.37
C GLY A 19 12.71 16.93 -5.74
N PHE A 20 11.72 16.15 -6.12
CA PHE A 20 11.00 16.26 -7.40
C PHE A 20 9.60 16.90 -7.25
N THR A 21 9.08 16.98 -6.06
CA THR A 21 7.81 17.60 -5.71
C THR A 21 7.84 18.07 -4.26
N SER A 22 6.94 18.98 -3.89
CA SER A 22 6.81 19.47 -2.53
C SER A 22 5.39 19.21 -1.99
N LEU A 23 5.31 18.78 -0.74
CA LEU A 23 4.06 18.77 0.02
C LEU A 23 3.87 20.11 0.70
N LYS A 24 2.65 20.65 0.68
CA LYS A 24 2.36 21.97 1.28
C LYS A 24 2.54 22.04 2.79
N ASN A 25 2.57 20.92 3.47
CA ASN A 25 2.85 20.76 4.90
C ASN A 25 3.17 19.27 5.20
N ARG A 26 3.40 18.94 6.48
CA ARG A 26 3.76 17.59 6.96
C ARG A 26 2.57 16.80 7.50
N VAL A 27 1.34 17.20 7.17
CA VAL A 27 0.13 16.47 7.57
C VAL A 27 -0.22 15.44 6.50
N LEU A 28 -0.23 14.18 6.90
CA LEU A 28 -0.62 13.06 6.07
C LEU A 28 -1.92 12.46 6.59
N MET A 29 -2.93 12.32 5.73
CA MET A 29 -4.09 11.48 5.99
C MET A 29 -3.73 10.03 5.69
N GLY A 30 -3.57 9.22 6.73
CA GLY A 30 -3.24 7.79 6.60
C GLY A 30 -4.35 6.99 5.92
N SER A 31 -3.96 5.86 5.36
CA SER A 31 -4.87 4.93 4.69
C SER A 31 -5.97 4.44 5.61
N MET A 32 -7.19 4.41 5.11
CA MET A 32 -8.33 3.72 5.73
C MET A 32 -9.37 3.34 4.67
N HIS A 33 -10.01 2.19 4.86
CA HIS A 33 -11.19 1.84 4.08
C HIS A 33 -12.36 2.72 4.51
N THR A 34 -12.97 3.39 3.54
CA THR A 34 -14.11 4.30 3.80
C THR A 34 -15.46 3.60 3.66
N GLY A 35 -15.48 2.42 3.01
CA GLY A 35 -16.70 1.73 2.61
C GLY A 35 -17.37 2.38 1.39
N LEU A 36 -16.75 3.40 0.81
CA LEU A 36 -17.22 4.03 -0.42
C LEU A 36 -16.81 3.24 -1.67
N GLU A 37 -15.81 2.40 -1.53
CA GLU A 37 -15.20 1.60 -2.61
C GLU A 37 -16.19 0.60 -3.23
N ASP A 38 -17.13 0.09 -2.43
CA ASP A 38 -18.01 -1.02 -2.76
C ASP A 38 -19.49 -0.61 -3.00
N ILE A 39 -19.77 0.69 -3.11
CA ILE A 39 -21.14 1.20 -3.30
C ILE A 39 -21.32 1.88 -4.68
N PRO A 40 -22.57 2.06 -5.15
CA PRO A 40 -22.81 2.81 -6.39
C PRO A 40 -22.18 4.20 -6.36
N ASP A 41 -21.72 4.69 -7.51
CA ASP A 41 -21.04 5.98 -7.68
C ASP A 41 -19.80 6.11 -6.79
N SER A 42 -19.06 4.97 -6.62
CA SER A 42 -17.93 4.87 -5.69
C SER A 42 -16.83 5.91 -5.97
N HIS A 43 -16.50 6.13 -7.23
CA HIS A 43 -15.41 7.03 -7.63
C HIS A 43 -15.76 8.50 -7.35
N GLU A 44 -16.98 8.92 -7.67
CA GLU A 44 -17.50 10.27 -7.39
C GLU A 44 -17.59 10.53 -5.88
N ARG A 45 -18.03 9.53 -5.12
CA ARG A 45 -18.10 9.61 -3.66
C ARG A 45 -16.73 9.67 -3.01
N MET A 46 -15.78 8.85 -3.47
CA MET A 46 -14.38 8.92 -3.02
C MET A 46 -13.73 10.24 -3.42
N ALA A 47 -14.01 10.74 -4.64
CA ALA A 47 -13.53 12.03 -5.10
C ALA A 47 -13.98 13.16 -4.17
N ALA A 48 -15.28 13.25 -3.87
CA ALA A 48 -15.82 14.25 -2.95
C ALA A 48 -15.21 14.11 -1.55
N PHE A 49 -15.08 12.87 -1.04
CA PHE A 49 -14.51 12.59 0.27
C PHE A 49 -13.07 13.06 0.39
N TYR A 50 -12.20 12.74 -0.58
CA TYR A 50 -10.79 13.11 -0.53
C TYR A 50 -10.56 14.59 -0.88
N ALA A 51 -11.33 15.16 -1.82
CA ALA A 51 -11.24 16.58 -2.16
C ALA A 51 -11.58 17.49 -0.96
N GLU A 52 -12.58 17.13 -0.15
CA GLU A 52 -12.91 17.88 1.09
C GLU A 52 -11.72 17.94 2.06
N ARG A 53 -10.96 16.84 2.22
CA ARG A 53 -9.78 16.79 3.09
C ARG A 53 -8.61 17.57 2.48
N ALA A 54 -8.42 17.50 1.18
CA ALA A 54 -7.42 18.29 0.47
C ALA A 54 -7.69 19.80 0.60
N ALA A 55 -8.95 20.22 0.41
CA ALA A 55 -9.39 21.60 0.63
C ALA A 55 -9.26 22.04 2.11
N GLY A 56 -9.43 21.09 3.05
CA GLY A 56 -9.19 21.27 4.49
C GLY A 56 -7.72 21.43 4.87
N GLY A 57 -6.79 21.29 3.92
CA GLY A 57 -5.37 21.59 4.13
C GLY A 57 -4.45 20.38 4.32
N VAL A 58 -4.92 19.14 4.19
CA VAL A 58 -4.05 17.96 4.25
C VAL A 58 -2.99 18.02 3.14
N GLY A 59 -1.72 17.79 3.49
CA GLY A 59 -0.59 17.85 2.57
C GLY A 59 -0.51 16.66 1.63
N LEU A 60 -0.80 15.46 2.14
CA LEU A 60 -0.82 14.21 1.37
C LEU A 60 -1.92 13.29 1.89
N ILE A 61 -2.66 12.66 0.99
CA ILE A 61 -3.69 11.68 1.30
C ILE A 61 -3.21 10.30 0.84
N VAL A 62 -3.50 9.25 1.61
CA VAL A 62 -3.36 7.85 1.20
C VAL A 62 -4.73 7.20 1.21
N THR A 63 -5.13 6.59 0.10
CA THR A 63 -6.43 5.91 -0.02
C THR A 63 -6.52 4.65 0.85
N GLY A 64 -7.67 4.06 0.99
CA GLY A 64 -7.82 2.66 1.41
C GLY A 64 -7.05 1.71 0.50
N GLY A 65 -6.77 0.49 0.99
CA GLY A 65 -5.94 -0.48 0.26
C GLY A 65 -6.67 -1.12 -0.91
N PHE A 66 -6.03 -1.17 -2.08
CA PHE A 66 -6.47 -1.90 -3.26
C PHE A 66 -5.58 -3.11 -3.53
N MET A 67 -6.20 -4.22 -3.92
CA MET A 67 -5.51 -5.51 -4.02
C MET A 67 -4.84 -5.70 -5.39
N PRO A 68 -3.52 -6.05 -5.42
CA PRO A 68 -2.75 -6.13 -6.66
C PRO A 68 -2.87 -7.48 -7.36
N SER A 69 -3.47 -8.50 -6.75
CA SER A 69 -3.36 -9.88 -7.22
C SER A 69 -4.67 -10.64 -7.08
N GLU A 70 -4.88 -11.60 -7.98
CA GLU A 70 -6.00 -12.54 -7.92
C GLU A 70 -5.91 -13.48 -6.70
N THR A 71 -4.70 -13.67 -6.13
CA THR A 71 -4.50 -14.49 -4.92
C THR A 71 -5.01 -13.82 -3.64
N CYS A 72 -5.39 -12.54 -3.70
CA CYS A 72 -5.98 -11.81 -2.57
C CYS A 72 -7.36 -11.21 -2.88
N LEU A 73 -7.81 -11.26 -4.13
CA LEU A 73 -9.14 -10.82 -4.56
C LEU A 73 -10.19 -11.93 -4.40
N PRO A 74 -11.48 -11.61 -4.34
CA PRO A 74 -12.55 -12.60 -4.49
C PRO A 74 -12.40 -13.40 -5.78
N GLU A 75 -12.87 -14.65 -5.78
CA GLU A 75 -12.78 -15.55 -6.95
C GLU A 75 -13.43 -14.90 -8.18
N GLY A 76 -12.71 -14.89 -9.29
CA GLY A 76 -13.15 -14.30 -10.56
C GLY A 76 -12.96 -12.77 -10.67
N ALA A 77 -12.62 -12.08 -9.60
CA ALA A 77 -12.29 -10.65 -9.66
C ALA A 77 -10.88 -10.44 -10.26
N LYS A 78 -10.70 -9.31 -10.94
CA LYS A 78 -9.42 -8.92 -11.56
C LYS A 78 -8.83 -7.71 -10.86
N PRO A 79 -7.50 -7.66 -10.67
CA PRO A 79 -6.82 -6.45 -10.21
C PRO A 79 -7.11 -5.25 -11.12
N LEU A 80 -7.13 -4.04 -10.56
CA LEU A 80 -7.44 -2.81 -11.30
C LEU A 80 -6.53 -2.61 -12.51
N PHE A 81 -5.22 -2.89 -12.38
CA PHE A 81 -4.28 -2.71 -13.49
C PHE A 81 -4.52 -3.62 -14.71
N LYS A 82 -5.36 -4.66 -14.55
CA LYS A 82 -5.85 -5.52 -15.63
C LYS A 82 -7.16 -5.04 -16.26
N GLN A 83 -7.64 -3.86 -15.86
CA GLN A 83 -8.90 -3.27 -16.26
C GLN A 83 -8.65 -1.83 -16.75
N PRO A 84 -8.27 -1.61 -18.01
CA PRO A 84 -7.84 -0.30 -18.52
C PRO A 84 -8.88 0.82 -18.35
N GLU A 85 -10.16 0.47 -18.35
CA GLU A 85 -11.26 1.41 -18.11
C GLU A 85 -11.21 2.04 -16.72
N GLN A 86 -10.66 1.34 -15.73
CA GLN A 86 -10.54 1.82 -14.35
C GLN A 86 -9.55 3.00 -14.21
N VAL A 87 -8.64 3.18 -15.16
CA VAL A 87 -7.76 4.37 -15.18
C VAL A 87 -8.60 5.65 -15.16
N LYS A 88 -9.60 5.76 -16.06
CA LYS A 88 -10.48 6.95 -16.14
C LYS A 88 -11.33 7.11 -14.88
N ASN A 89 -11.81 6.02 -14.32
CA ASN A 89 -12.59 6.06 -13.10
C ASN A 89 -11.76 6.59 -11.91
N HIS A 90 -10.52 6.15 -11.77
CA HIS A 90 -9.61 6.65 -10.74
C HIS A 90 -9.13 8.09 -11.01
N GLN A 91 -9.10 8.55 -12.27
CA GLN A 91 -8.82 9.95 -12.61
C GLN A 91 -9.86 10.91 -12.00
N ILE A 92 -11.12 10.51 -11.87
CA ILE A 92 -12.16 11.30 -11.19
C ILE A 92 -11.72 11.66 -9.76
N ILE A 93 -11.07 10.71 -9.07
CA ILE A 93 -10.59 10.90 -7.70
C ILE A 93 -9.37 11.81 -7.66
N THR A 94 -8.37 11.52 -8.49
CA THR A 94 -7.11 12.26 -8.49
C THR A 94 -7.29 13.70 -8.96
N ASP A 95 -8.08 13.92 -10.00
CA ASP A 95 -8.39 15.27 -10.51
C ASP A 95 -9.09 16.11 -9.43
N ALA A 96 -10.10 15.56 -8.75
CA ALA A 96 -10.81 16.28 -7.69
C ALA A 96 -9.89 16.66 -6.51
N VAL A 97 -8.93 15.81 -6.13
CA VAL A 97 -7.95 16.11 -5.08
C VAL A 97 -6.96 17.17 -5.54
N HIS A 98 -6.49 17.09 -6.78
CA HIS A 98 -5.56 18.08 -7.36
C HIS A 98 -6.22 19.46 -7.51
N GLU A 99 -7.48 19.51 -7.99
CA GLU A 99 -8.26 20.75 -8.05
C GLU A 99 -8.45 21.39 -6.67
N ALA A 100 -8.56 20.57 -5.62
CA ALA A 100 -8.63 21.02 -4.24
C ALA A 100 -7.23 21.36 -3.63
N GLY A 101 -6.16 21.34 -4.43
CA GLY A 101 -4.79 21.70 -4.03
C GLY A 101 -4.11 20.66 -3.13
N GLY A 102 -4.53 19.40 -3.19
CA GLY A 102 -3.93 18.27 -2.46
C GLY A 102 -3.04 17.40 -3.33
N LYS A 103 -2.43 16.39 -2.70
CA LYS A 103 -1.75 15.25 -3.33
C LYS A 103 -2.31 13.95 -2.80
N ILE A 104 -2.30 12.90 -3.62
CA ILE A 104 -2.90 11.63 -3.26
C ILE A 104 -2.05 10.44 -3.74
N CYS A 105 -1.82 9.48 -2.85
CA CYS A 105 -1.23 8.18 -3.13
C CYS A 105 -2.28 7.08 -2.98
N LEU A 106 -2.17 6.01 -3.77
CA LEU A 106 -2.98 4.81 -3.60
C LEU A 106 -2.22 3.79 -2.75
N GLN A 107 -2.89 3.19 -1.75
CA GLN A 107 -2.30 2.07 -1.01
C GLN A 107 -2.46 0.77 -1.79
N ILE A 108 -1.36 0.04 -2.00
CA ILE A 108 -1.35 -1.31 -2.57
C ILE A 108 -1.25 -2.31 -1.42
N LEU A 109 -2.29 -3.10 -1.25
CA LEU A 109 -2.46 -4.04 -0.14
C LEU A 109 -2.68 -5.46 -0.65
N HIS A 110 -1.76 -6.38 -0.33
CA HIS A 110 -1.97 -7.81 -0.51
C HIS A 110 -2.27 -8.47 0.83
N THR A 111 -3.48 -8.98 1.00
CA THR A 111 -3.98 -9.47 2.29
C THR A 111 -3.35 -10.76 2.79
N GLY A 112 -2.55 -11.47 1.95
CA GLY A 112 -1.86 -12.69 2.34
C GLY A 112 -2.79 -13.74 2.94
N ARG A 113 -2.42 -14.33 4.07
CA ARG A 113 -3.22 -15.33 4.79
C ARG A 113 -4.55 -14.80 5.38
N TYR A 114 -4.80 -13.48 5.30
CA TYR A 114 -6.09 -12.87 5.66
C TYR A 114 -7.06 -12.81 4.49
N SER A 115 -6.66 -13.19 3.27
CA SER A 115 -7.55 -13.28 2.11
C SER A 115 -8.73 -14.21 2.39
N ARG A 116 -9.94 -13.78 2.00
CA ARG A 116 -11.18 -14.53 2.29
C ARG A 116 -11.55 -15.55 1.20
N GLN A 117 -10.67 -15.80 0.25
CA GLN A 117 -10.82 -16.75 -0.86
C GLN A 117 -9.97 -18.02 -0.61
N GLN A 118 -10.21 -19.10 -1.37
CA GLN A 118 -9.56 -20.40 -1.14
C GLN A 118 -8.11 -20.46 -1.63
N ASN A 119 -7.79 -19.74 -2.72
CA ASN A 119 -6.48 -19.79 -3.38
C ASN A 119 -5.48 -18.78 -2.79
N LEU A 120 -5.59 -18.51 -1.48
CA LEU A 120 -4.70 -17.57 -0.79
C LEU A 120 -3.29 -18.15 -0.63
N ILE A 121 -2.30 -17.28 -0.73
CA ILE A 121 -0.89 -17.60 -0.56
C ILE A 121 -0.29 -16.86 0.63
N ALA A 122 0.78 -17.43 1.19
CA ALA A 122 1.59 -16.85 2.26
C ALA A 122 3.04 -17.37 2.13
N PRO A 123 4.02 -16.83 2.86
CA PRO A 123 5.37 -17.39 2.89
C PRO A 123 5.42 -18.82 3.43
N SER A 124 4.51 -19.17 4.34
CA SER A 124 4.38 -20.52 4.90
C SER A 124 2.91 -20.87 5.14
N PRO A 125 2.52 -22.17 5.18
CA PRO A 125 1.13 -22.60 5.29
C PRO A 125 0.57 -22.46 6.72
N ILE A 126 0.71 -21.26 7.29
CA ILE A 126 0.28 -20.93 8.66
C ILE A 126 -1.02 -20.14 8.61
N LYS A 127 -2.09 -20.78 9.03
CA LYS A 127 -3.43 -20.18 9.05
C LYS A 127 -3.48 -18.94 9.96
N ALA A 128 -4.11 -17.86 9.48
CA ALA A 128 -4.46 -16.74 10.34
C ALA A 128 -5.57 -17.15 11.35
N PRO A 129 -5.49 -16.71 12.62
CA PRO A 129 -6.47 -17.12 13.65
C PRO A 129 -7.93 -16.81 13.26
N ILE A 130 -8.15 -15.71 12.55
CA ILE A 130 -9.48 -15.25 12.14
C ILE A 130 -9.94 -15.81 10.80
N ASN A 131 -9.07 -16.51 10.05
CA ASN A 131 -9.42 -17.08 8.74
C ASN A 131 -9.83 -18.55 8.91
N ARG A 132 -10.74 -19.01 8.05
CA ARG A 132 -11.11 -20.42 7.95
C ARG A 132 -10.19 -21.22 7.03
N PHE A 133 -9.52 -20.56 6.08
CA PHE A 133 -8.65 -21.21 5.10
C PHE A 133 -7.19 -21.23 5.57
N VAL A 134 -6.47 -22.27 5.19
CA VAL A 134 -5.02 -22.37 5.34
C VAL A 134 -4.39 -21.88 4.04
N PRO A 135 -3.42 -20.96 4.07
CA PRO A 135 -2.74 -20.54 2.86
C PRO A 135 -1.87 -21.64 2.27
N THR A 136 -1.69 -21.60 0.96
CA THR A 136 -0.64 -22.36 0.29
C THR A 136 0.69 -21.61 0.43
N GLU A 137 1.78 -22.34 0.70
CA GLU A 137 3.11 -21.76 0.64
C GLU A 137 3.40 -21.30 -0.79
N ALA A 138 3.74 -20.00 -0.94
CA ALA A 138 4.02 -19.41 -2.23
C ALA A 138 5.28 -20.05 -2.87
N SER A 139 5.19 -20.50 -4.10
CA SER A 139 6.36 -20.91 -4.87
C SER A 139 7.24 -19.72 -5.22
N GLY A 140 8.52 -19.96 -5.58
CA GLY A 140 9.40 -18.90 -6.07
C GLY A 140 8.83 -18.12 -7.25
N GLU A 141 8.15 -18.81 -8.17
CA GLU A 141 7.47 -18.18 -9.32
C GLU A 141 6.30 -17.30 -8.90
N GLN A 142 5.52 -17.73 -7.91
CA GLN A 142 4.42 -16.93 -7.36
C GLN A 142 4.95 -15.69 -6.65
N ILE A 143 6.06 -15.80 -5.90
CA ILE A 143 6.70 -14.65 -5.25
C ILE A 143 7.15 -13.61 -6.30
N GLU A 144 7.83 -14.04 -7.36
CA GLU A 144 8.23 -13.16 -8.46
C GLU A 144 7.03 -12.54 -9.19
N GLN A 145 5.94 -13.30 -9.34
CA GLN A 145 4.71 -12.78 -9.93
C GLN A 145 4.08 -11.71 -9.05
N GLU A 146 4.09 -11.86 -7.71
CA GLU A 146 3.56 -10.83 -6.81
C GLU A 146 4.43 -9.56 -6.84
N ILE A 147 5.77 -9.69 -6.88
CA ILE A 147 6.66 -8.53 -7.08
C ILE A 147 6.28 -7.77 -8.36
N LYS A 148 6.05 -8.52 -9.44
CA LYS A 148 5.61 -7.93 -10.71
C LYS A 148 4.23 -7.28 -10.61
N ASN A 149 3.28 -7.89 -9.90
CA ASN A 149 1.93 -7.36 -9.71
C ASN A 149 1.95 -6.00 -8.99
N PHE A 150 2.76 -5.84 -7.93
CA PHE A 150 2.96 -4.55 -7.26
C PHE A 150 3.51 -3.49 -8.20
N ALA A 151 4.49 -3.84 -9.03
CA ALA A 151 5.08 -2.92 -9.98
C ALA A 151 4.11 -2.52 -11.11
N ASP A 152 3.38 -3.47 -11.69
CA ASP A 152 2.38 -3.21 -12.71
C ASP A 152 1.21 -2.38 -12.16
N PHE A 153 0.81 -2.63 -10.91
CA PHE A 153 -0.21 -1.83 -10.26
C PHE A 153 0.24 -0.38 -10.03
N SER A 154 1.53 -0.17 -9.74
CA SER A 154 2.09 1.18 -9.59
C SER A 154 2.08 1.97 -10.90
N ILE A 155 2.25 1.31 -12.04
CA ILE A 155 2.07 1.94 -13.38
C ILE A 155 0.61 2.36 -13.59
N PHE A 156 -0.36 1.51 -13.23
CA PHE A 156 -1.77 1.89 -13.25
C PHE A 156 -2.02 3.15 -12.41
N CYS A 157 -1.48 3.21 -11.19
CA CYS A 157 -1.61 4.39 -10.33
C CYS A 157 -1.05 5.65 -10.98
N GLN A 158 0.12 5.55 -11.61
CA GLN A 158 0.73 6.68 -12.33
C GLN A 158 -0.14 7.13 -13.50
N GLN A 159 -0.69 6.21 -14.28
CA GLN A 159 -1.60 6.52 -15.40
C GLN A 159 -2.92 7.12 -14.92
N ALA A 160 -3.41 6.72 -13.76
CA ALA A 160 -4.60 7.26 -13.12
C ALA A 160 -4.39 8.59 -12.39
N GLY A 161 -3.19 9.20 -12.51
CA GLY A 161 -2.91 10.54 -11.97
C GLY A 161 -2.54 10.57 -10.48
N TYR A 162 -2.34 9.43 -9.81
CA TYR A 162 -1.84 9.44 -8.44
C TYR A 162 -0.43 10.02 -8.36
N ASP A 163 -0.12 10.77 -7.29
CA ASP A 163 1.22 11.31 -7.02
C ASP A 163 2.21 10.24 -6.54
N GLY A 164 1.71 9.09 -6.11
CA GLY A 164 2.51 7.99 -5.62
C GLY A 164 1.70 6.78 -5.20
N VAL A 165 2.40 5.83 -4.58
CA VAL A 165 1.81 4.63 -3.96
C VAL A 165 2.32 4.46 -2.53
N GLU A 166 1.49 3.86 -1.68
CA GLU A 166 1.92 3.29 -0.41
C GLU A 166 1.94 1.77 -0.53
N ILE A 167 3.09 1.15 -0.30
CA ILE A 167 3.27 -0.29 -0.27
C ILE A 167 3.00 -0.75 1.17
N MET A 168 1.94 -1.56 1.35
CA MET A 168 1.48 -2.01 2.66
C MET A 168 2.33 -3.17 3.18
N GLY A 169 3.38 -2.84 3.95
CA GLY A 169 4.32 -3.80 4.54
C GLY A 169 4.10 -4.07 6.03
N SER A 170 2.88 -3.89 6.56
CA SER A 170 2.60 -3.97 7.99
C SER A 170 1.36 -4.81 8.31
N GLU A 171 1.01 -4.91 9.60
CA GLU A 171 -0.28 -5.38 10.15
C GLU A 171 -0.58 -6.87 9.87
N GLY A 172 0.45 -7.69 9.62
CA GLY A 172 0.29 -9.13 9.37
C GLY A 172 -0.20 -9.49 7.96
N TYR A 173 -0.19 -8.54 7.01
CA TYR A 173 -0.46 -8.78 5.60
C TYR A 173 0.76 -9.40 4.89
N LEU A 174 0.63 -9.78 3.62
CA LEU A 174 1.60 -10.62 2.91
C LEU A 174 3.05 -10.18 3.10
N ILE A 175 3.37 -8.90 2.94
CA ILE A 175 4.74 -8.40 3.07
C ILE A 175 5.24 -8.57 4.52
N ASN A 176 4.43 -8.19 5.52
CA ASN A 176 4.78 -8.39 6.93
C ASN A 176 4.91 -9.89 7.29
N GLU A 177 4.10 -10.76 6.65
CA GLU A 177 4.23 -12.21 6.82
C GLU A 177 5.60 -12.74 6.36
N PHE A 178 6.17 -12.17 5.29
CA PHE A 178 7.53 -12.50 4.86
C PHE A 178 8.59 -12.01 5.83
N VAL A 179 8.42 -10.81 6.40
CA VAL A 179 9.40 -10.19 7.31
C VAL A 179 9.43 -10.87 8.67
N ALA A 180 8.27 -11.19 9.26
CA ALA A 180 8.18 -11.78 10.60
C ALA A 180 8.53 -13.28 10.60
N ALA A 181 9.52 -13.69 11.40
CA ALA A 181 9.95 -15.10 11.51
C ALA A 181 8.80 -16.03 11.97
N ARG A 182 7.83 -15.51 12.74
CA ARG A 182 6.64 -16.24 13.18
C ARG A 182 5.81 -16.78 12.01
N THR A 183 5.73 -16.04 10.92
CA THR A 183 4.88 -16.35 9.76
C THR A 183 5.67 -16.83 8.56
N ASN A 184 6.99 -16.64 8.57
CA ASN A 184 7.90 -17.08 7.53
C ASN A 184 8.85 -18.16 8.07
N GLN A 185 8.50 -19.43 7.86
CA GLN A 185 9.29 -20.60 8.26
C GLN A 185 9.99 -21.25 7.07
N ARG A 186 10.19 -20.49 5.98
CA ARG A 186 10.93 -20.96 4.80
C ARG A 186 12.40 -21.15 5.09
N SER A 187 13.03 -22.07 4.35
CA SER A 187 14.48 -22.33 4.39
C SER A 187 15.21 -21.95 3.09
N ASP A 188 14.51 -21.32 2.15
CA ASP A 188 15.07 -20.87 0.88
C ASP A 188 15.52 -19.39 0.96
N GLN A 189 15.84 -18.78 -0.19
CA GLN A 189 16.27 -17.39 -0.28
C GLN A 189 15.24 -16.34 0.17
N TRP A 190 13.99 -16.74 0.45
CA TRP A 190 12.90 -15.88 0.88
C TRP A 190 12.58 -16.01 2.38
N GLY A 191 13.35 -16.83 3.13
CA GLY A 191 13.12 -17.08 4.54
C GLY A 191 14.40 -17.44 5.31
N GLY A 192 14.27 -17.77 6.59
CA GLY A 192 15.39 -18.04 7.50
C GLY A 192 16.02 -16.78 8.04
N SER A 193 17.17 -16.34 7.52
CA SER A 193 17.85 -15.13 7.98
C SER A 193 17.01 -13.87 7.74
N TYR A 194 17.26 -12.80 8.50
CA TYR A 194 16.56 -11.54 8.35
C TYR A 194 16.74 -10.97 6.94
N GLU A 195 17.93 -11.04 6.39
CA GLU A 195 18.27 -10.59 5.03
C GLU A 195 17.42 -11.30 3.96
N ASN A 196 17.14 -12.57 4.17
CA ASN A 196 16.25 -13.32 3.27
C ASN A 196 14.79 -12.93 3.46
N ARG A 197 14.35 -12.74 4.71
CA ARG A 197 12.96 -12.36 5.01
C ARG A 197 12.59 -10.98 4.46
N ILE A 198 13.52 -10.01 4.49
CA ILE A 198 13.30 -8.66 3.94
C ILE A 198 13.53 -8.59 2.42
N ARG A 199 14.01 -9.64 1.79
CA ARG A 199 14.24 -9.66 0.34
C ARG A 199 12.96 -9.34 -0.45
N PHE A 200 11.83 -9.93 -0.09
CA PHE A 200 10.57 -9.71 -0.77
C PHE A 200 10.14 -8.23 -0.79
N PRO A 201 10.03 -7.52 0.35
CA PRO A 201 9.73 -6.09 0.34
C PRO A 201 10.77 -5.25 -0.42
N ILE A 202 12.06 -5.56 -0.30
CA ILE A 202 13.11 -4.83 -1.01
C ILE A 202 12.96 -4.98 -2.53
N GLU A 203 12.73 -6.20 -3.03
CA GLU A 203 12.53 -6.43 -4.45
C GLU A 203 11.25 -5.77 -4.98
N ILE A 204 10.17 -5.71 -4.18
CA ILE A 204 8.97 -4.94 -4.54
C ILE A 204 9.33 -3.46 -4.71
N VAL A 205 9.96 -2.83 -3.72
CA VAL A 205 10.30 -1.39 -3.77
C VAL A 205 11.23 -1.08 -4.95
N LYS A 206 12.23 -1.90 -5.18
CA LYS A 206 13.15 -1.77 -6.33
C LYS A 206 12.38 -1.85 -7.65
N ARG A 207 11.58 -2.89 -7.85
CA ARG A 207 10.84 -3.10 -9.08
C ARG A 207 9.79 -2.01 -9.34
N VAL A 208 9.13 -1.54 -8.28
CA VAL A 208 8.22 -0.37 -8.37
C VAL A 208 9.01 0.86 -8.82
N ARG A 209 10.14 1.18 -8.17
CA ARG A 209 10.98 2.34 -8.53
C ARG A 209 11.50 2.27 -9.96
N GLU A 210 11.96 1.10 -10.41
CA GLU A 210 12.40 0.87 -11.78
C GLU A 210 11.30 1.15 -12.80
N ARG A 211 10.05 0.80 -12.48
CA ARG A 211 8.91 0.95 -13.38
C ARG A 211 8.33 2.35 -13.43
N VAL A 212 8.20 3.03 -12.29
CA VAL A 212 7.57 4.36 -12.21
C VAL A 212 8.56 5.51 -12.37
N GLY A 213 9.88 5.25 -12.34
CA GLY A 213 10.93 6.26 -12.43
C GLY A 213 11.11 7.06 -11.14
N GLU A 214 11.94 8.12 -11.19
CA GLU A 214 12.36 8.87 -10.00
C GLU A 214 11.33 9.88 -9.49
N LYS A 215 10.39 10.31 -10.35
CA LYS A 215 9.44 11.38 -10.05
C LYS A 215 8.06 10.85 -9.62
N PHE A 216 8.06 9.89 -8.70
CA PHE A 216 6.84 9.29 -8.16
C PHE A 216 7.04 8.96 -6.68
N ILE A 217 6.09 9.29 -5.82
CA ILE A 217 6.18 9.04 -4.39
C ILE A 217 6.05 7.53 -4.14
N ILE A 218 6.97 6.96 -3.38
CA ILE A 218 6.85 5.59 -2.85
C ILE A 218 6.92 5.68 -1.33
N ILE A 219 5.86 5.29 -0.68
CA ILE A 219 5.78 5.14 0.77
C ILE A 219 5.86 3.65 1.07
N PHE A 220 6.67 3.25 2.03
CA PHE A 220 6.66 1.90 2.58
C PHE A 220 6.12 1.95 4.01
N ARG A 221 4.99 1.28 4.25
CA ARG A 221 4.39 1.19 5.58
C ARG A 221 4.92 -0.03 6.31
N LEU A 222 5.65 0.19 7.40
CA LEU A 222 6.33 -0.83 8.17
C LEU A 222 5.67 -1.03 9.55
N SER A 223 5.51 -2.29 9.98
CA SER A 223 5.27 -2.61 11.39
C SER A 223 6.57 -2.45 12.18
N MET A 224 6.64 -1.45 13.04
CA MET A 224 7.78 -1.26 13.93
C MET A 224 7.73 -2.20 15.16
N LEU A 225 6.54 -2.67 15.52
CA LEU A 225 6.29 -3.56 16.65
C LEU A 225 5.22 -4.57 16.24
N ASP A 226 5.59 -5.83 16.05
CA ASP A 226 4.61 -6.89 15.76
C ASP A 226 3.87 -7.38 17.02
N LEU A 227 4.38 -7.08 18.22
CA LEU A 227 3.82 -7.43 19.54
C LEU A 227 3.50 -8.92 19.70
N VAL A 228 4.23 -9.78 19.02
CA VAL A 228 4.10 -11.24 19.06
C VAL A 228 5.46 -11.92 19.22
N GLN A 229 5.47 -13.10 19.81
CA GLN A 229 6.68 -13.93 19.83
C GLN A 229 7.06 -14.35 18.40
N GLY A 230 8.33 -14.13 18.02
CA GLY A 230 8.82 -14.37 16.66
C GLY A 230 8.42 -13.28 15.65
N GLY A 231 7.97 -12.11 16.13
CA GLY A 231 7.92 -10.88 15.37
C GLY A 231 9.30 -10.27 15.14
N SER A 232 9.37 -9.16 14.40
CA SER A 232 10.63 -8.46 14.13
C SER A 232 11.22 -7.87 15.42
N SER A 233 12.54 -7.97 15.60
CA SER A 233 13.23 -7.31 16.71
C SER A 233 13.51 -5.84 16.42
N TYR A 234 13.85 -5.08 17.45
CA TYR A 234 14.25 -3.67 17.28
C TYR A 234 15.47 -3.52 16.37
N GLU A 235 16.47 -4.39 16.55
CA GLU A 235 17.68 -4.40 15.72
C GLU A 235 17.39 -4.73 14.25
N GLU A 236 16.41 -5.58 13.99
CA GLU A 236 15.95 -5.87 12.63
C GLU A 236 15.22 -4.66 12.01
N ILE A 237 14.41 -3.95 12.79
CA ILE A 237 13.64 -2.80 12.29
C ILE A 237 14.53 -1.59 11.93
N VAL A 238 15.62 -1.36 12.68
CA VAL A 238 16.52 -0.22 12.43
C VAL A 238 17.62 -0.52 11.41
N LYS A 239 17.74 -1.77 10.95
CA LYS A 239 18.69 -2.22 9.95
C LYS A 239 18.16 -1.99 8.53
#